data_ef7ddd2b606cee91f7dc46f6e6e54cd3
#
_entry.id   ef7ddd2b606cee91f7dc46f6e6e54cd3
#
_cell.length_a   1.000
_cell.length_b   1.000
_cell.length_c   1.000
_cell.angle_alpha   90.00
_cell.angle_beta   90.00
_cell.angle_gamma   90.00
#
_symmetry.space_group_name_H-M   'P 1'
#
loop_
_entity.id
_entity.type
_entity.pdbx_description
1 polymer ?
#
loop_
_entity_poly.entity_id
_entity_poly.type
_entity_poly.pdbx_seq_one_letter_code
_entity_poly.pdbx_strand_id
1 'polypeptide(L)'
;ALELDPGYAEAHNNLGNIDLEKRQLDEAVASYRRAVGVKPDFAHAYSNLLFALNYHPDKSGEEIYAAYREYDERFGEPQRGAWRGHDNRRELGRRLKVGYVSPDFNAHAVRNFLEPVLARHDKAAVEVYAYAELRREDEVTARYRGYVDHWIPTRGMTNDALAERIRADGIDILVDVAGHTAGNRLEVFARKPAPVSVTWLGYSYTTGLSAIDYFLTDE
;
A
#
# COMPACT_ATOMS: atom_id res chain seq x y z
N ALA A 1 20.60 -17.81 -13.02
CA ALA A 1 19.53 -18.29 -12.10
C ALA A 1 18.44 -19.01 -12.90
N LEU A 2 17.79 -18.34 -13.88
CA LEU A 2 16.67 -18.92 -14.66
C LEU A 2 17.08 -20.08 -15.57
N GLU A 3 18.34 -20.19 -15.98
CA GLU A 3 18.86 -21.37 -16.70
C GLU A 3 18.95 -22.60 -15.79
N LEU A 4 19.17 -22.40 -14.49
CA LEU A 4 19.30 -23.47 -13.50
C LEU A 4 17.94 -23.82 -12.85
N ASP A 5 17.09 -22.83 -12.69
CA ASP A 5 15.75 -22.97 -12.13
C ASP A 5 14.77 -22.02 -12.87
N PRO A 6 14.11 -22.51 -13.93
CA PRO A 6 13.11 -21.74 -14.67
C PRO A 6 11.88 -21.37 -13.83
N GLY A 7 11.66 -22.03 -12.70
CA GLY A 7 10.56 -21.80 -11.75
C GLY A 7 10.90 -20.83 -10.63
N TYR A 8 12.03 -20.12 -10.68
CA TYR A 8 12.42 -19.19 -9.62
C TYR A 8 11.69 -17.84 -9.75
N ALA A 9 10.61 -17.68 -9.03
CA ALA A 9 9.69 -16.53 -9.13
C ALA A 9 10.39 -15.19 -8.85
N GLU A 10 11.27 -15.14 -7.85
CA GLU A 10 12.03 -13.94 -7.51
C GLU A 10 12.99 -13.52 -8.63
N ALA A 11 13.55 -14.47 -9.37
CA ALA A 11 14.41 -14.16 -10.53
C ALA A 11 13.58 -13.59 -11.69
N HIS A 12 12.38 -14.11 -11.94
CA HIS A 12 11.46 -13.53 -12.92
C HIS A 12 11.02 -12.10 -12.52
N ASN A 13 10.70 -11.87 -11.26
CA ASN A 13 10.40 -10.53 -10.76
C ASN A 13 11.56 -9.55 -10.94
N ASN A 14 12.79 -9.99 -10.61
CA ASN A 14 13.99 -9.16 -10.77
C ASN A 14 14.31 -8.87 -12.24
N LEU A 15 14.08 -9.84 -13.14
CA LEU A 15 14.19 -9.60 -14.57
C LEU A 15 13.20 -8.54 -15.03
N GLY A 16 11.93 -8.63 -14.59
CA GLY A 16 10.92 -7.61 -14.86
C GLY A 16 11.34 -6.21 -14.39
N ASN A 17 11.98 -6.10 -13.23
CA ASN A 17 12.51 -4.80 -12.76
C ASN A 17 13.59 -4.25 -13.70
N ILE A 18 14.51 -5.11 -14.18
CA ILE A 18 15.56 -4.73 -15.12
C ILE A 18 14.96 -4.30 -16.46
N ASP A 19 13.96 -5.03 -16.97
CA ASP A 19 13.29 -4.71 -18.23
C ASP A 19 12.50 -3.39 -18.10
N LEU A 20 11.86 -3.15 -16.96
CA LEU A 20 11.15 -1.89 -16.67
C LEU A 20 12.13 -0.69 -16.65
N GLU A 21 13.30 -0.83 -16.00
CA GLU A 21 14.34 0.21 -15.99
C GLU A 21 14.84 0.52 -17.41
N LYS A 22 14.90 -0.49 -18.28
CA LYS A 22 15.25 -0.34 -19.70
C LYS A 22 14.09 0.18 -20.56
N ARG A 23 12.90 0.38 -19.97
CA ARG A 23 11.66 0.76 -20.67
C ARG A 23 11.16 -0.28 -21.67
N GLN A 24 11.53 -1.54 -21.47
CA GLN A 24 11.07 -2.70 -22.21
C GLN A 24 9.79 -3.22 -21.53
N LEU A 25 8.66 -2.52 -21.77
CA LEU A 25 7.43 -2.73 -21.02
C LEU A 25 6.79 -4.08 -21.29
N ASP A 26 6.81 -4.57 -22.53
CA ASP A 26 6.28 -5.90 -22.87
C ASP A 26 7.06 -7.02 -22.17
N GLU A 27 8.40 -6.93 -22.18
CA GLU A 27 9.28 -7.89 -21.52
C GLU A 27 9.10 -7.84 -19.99
N ALA A 28 8.98 -6.63 -19.42
CA ALA A 28 8.74 -6.44 -18.01
C ALA A 28 7.41 -7.09 -17.59
N VAL A 29 6.32 -6.81 -18.30
CA VAL A 29 5.00 -7.39 -18.05
C VAL A 29 5.06 -8.92 -18.19
N ALA A 30 5.72 -9.45 -19.22
CA ALA A 30 5.87 -10.89 -19.41
C ALA A 30 6.66 -11.55 -18.27
N SER A 31 7.73 -10.90 -17.79
CA SER A 31 8.56 -11.38 -16.67
C SER A 31 7.78 -11.38 -15.36
N TYR A 32 7.04 -10.31 -15.05
CA TYR A 32 6.17 -10.26 -13.85
C TYR A 32 5.02 -11.28 -13.92
N ARG A 33 4.40 -11.47 -15.10
CA ARG A 33 3.36 -12.50 -15.27
C ARG A 33 3.92 -13.91 -15.03
N ARG A 34 5.16 -14.20 -15.43
CA ARG A 34 5.82 -15.47 -15.10
C ARG A 34 6.04 -15.60 -13.60
N ALA A 35 6.53 -14.53 -12.93
CA ALA A 35 6.73 -14.54 -11.50
C ALA A 35 5.46 -14.89 -10.72
N VAL A 36 4.31 -14.23 -11.05
CA VAL A 36 3.03 -14.49 -10.39
C VAL A 36 2.38 -15.80 -10.83
N GLY A 37 2.70 -16.31 -12.02
CA GLY A 37 2.28 -17.63 -12.49
C GLY A 37 2.96 -18.77 -11.73
N VAL A 38 4.25 -18.62 -11.44
CA VAL A 38 5.03 -19.59 -10.65
C VAL A 38 4.68 -19.52 -9.16
N LYS A 39 4.51 -18.30 -8.63
CA LYS A 39 4.21 -18.04 -7.21
C LYS A 39 2.99 -17.14 -7.11
N PRO A 40 1.76 -17.72 -7.08
CA PRO A 40 0.51 -16.96 -7.11
C PRO A 40 0.29 -16.05 -5.89
N ASP A 41 0.95 -16.31 -4.76
CA ASP A 41 0.90 -15.52 -3.53
C ASP A 41 2.00 -14.42 -3.47
N PHE A 42 2.68 -14.17 -4.59
CA PHE A 42 3.73 -13.15 -4.66
C PHE A 42 3.16 -11.74 -4.88
N ALA A 43 2.53 -11.17 -3.86
CA ALA A 43 1.86 -9.87 -3.90
C ALA A 43 2.77 -8.74 -4.43
N HIS A 44 4.08 -8.77 -4.08
CA HIS A 44 5.03 -7.77 -4.53
C HIS A 44 5.25 -7.81 -6.06
N ALA A 45 5.40 -9.01 -6.65
CA ALA A 45 5.52 -9.14 -8.10
C ALA A 45 4.23 -8.72 -8.81
N TYR A 46 3.07 -8.95 -8.18
CA TYR A 46 1.80 -8.48 -8.69
C TYR A 46 1.70 -6.94 -8.68
N SER A 47 2.14 -6.29 -7.60
CA SER A 47 2.22 -4.83 -7.54
C SER A 47 3.13 -4.27 -8.63
N ASN A 48 4.29 -4.90 -8.89
CA ASN A 48 5.19 -4.51 -9.98
C ASN A 48 4.54 -4.69 -11.36
N LEU A 49 3.77 -5.77 -11.55
CA LEU A 49 3.00 -5.99 -12.79
C LEU A 49 2.00 -4.85 -13.02
N LEU A 50 1.20 -4.51 -12.01
CA LEU A 50 0.20 -3.43 -12.09
C LEU A 50 0.88 -2.08 -12.36
N PHE A 51 2.00 -1.82 -11.70
CA PHE A 51 2.79 -0.62 -11.94
C PHE A 51 3.25 -0.54 -13.41
N ALA A 52 3.82 -1.62 -13.96
CA ALA A 52 4.26 -1.66 -15.35
C ALA A 52 3.11 -1.50 -16.36
N LEU A 53 1.95 -2.11 -16.09
CA LEU A 53 0.77 -2.00 -16.95
C LEU A 53 0.25 -0.56 -17.07
N ASN A 54 0.33 0.27 -16.01
CA ASN A 54 -0.11 1.66 -16.06
C ASN A 54 0.77 2.55 -16.95
N TYR A 55 2.02 2.16 -17.18
CA TYR A 55 2.92 2.87 -18.07
C TYR A 55 2.91 2.32 -19.51
N HIS A 56 2.14 1.27 -19.76
CA HIS A 56 2.13 0.62 -21.07
C HIS A 56 1.21 1.38 -22.04
N PRO A 57 1.75 1.96 -23.15
CA PRO A 57 0.98 2.82 -24.02
C PRO A 57 -0.12 2.10 -24.81
N ASP A 58 0.04 0.80 -25.05
CA ASP A 58 -0.84 0.02 -25.91
C ASP A 58 -1.87 -0.83 -25.10
N LYS A 59 -1.91 -0.70 -23.76
CA LYS A 59 -2.89 -1.37 -22.91
C LYS A 59 -4.13 -0.51 -22.72
N SER A 60 -5.30 -1.09 -22.97
CA SER A 60 -6.55 -0.41 -22.70
C SER A 60 -6.81 -0.28 -21.19
N GLY A 61 -7.60 0.73 -20.79
CA GLY A 61 -8.04 0.89 -19.41
C GLY A 61 -8.78 -0.35 -18.88
N GLU A 62 -9.51 -1.06 -19.75
CA GLU A 62 -10.22 -2.30 -19.42
C GLU A 62 -9.26 -3.45 -19.11
N GLU A 63 -8.20 -3.63 -19.93
CA GLU A 63 -7.17 -4.64 -19.68
C GLU A 63 -6.42 -4.37 -18.37
N ILE A 64 -6.07 -3.10 -18.13
CA ILE A 64 -5.41 -2.69 -16.90
C ILE A 64 -6.33 -2.94 -15.69
N TYR A 65 -7.59 -2.52 -15.77
CA TYR A 65 -8.56 -2.72 -14.69
C TYR A 65 -8.83 -4.21 -14.41
N ALA A 66 -8.84 -5.06 -15.44
CA ALA A 66 -8.97 -6.49 -15.25
C ALA A 66 -7.83 -7.08 -14.40
N ALA A 67 -6.59 -6.58 -14.57
CA ALA A 67 -5.47 -6.99 -13.74
C ALA A 67 -5.60 -6.52 -12.27
N TYR A 68 -6.18 -5.34 -12.04
CA TYR A 68 -6.49 -4.88 -10.68
C TYR A 68 -7.57 -5.74 -10.00
N ARG A 69 -8.60 -6.16 -10.73
CA ARG A 69 -9.59 -7.10 -10.20
C ARG A 69 -8.96 -8.44 -9.85
N GLU A 70 -8.08 -8.96 -10.71
CA GLU A 70 -7.33 -10.18 -10.42
C GLU A 70 -6.48 -10.05 -9.15
N TYR A 71 -5.94 -8.86 -8.86
CA TYR A 71 -5.25 -8.60 -7.60
C TYR A 71 -6.19 -8.74 -6.38
N ASP A 72 -7.39 -8.18 -6.45
CA ASP A 72 -8.37 -8.31 -5.36
C ASP A 72 -8.83 -9.76 -5.17
N GLU A 73 -9.11 -10.48 -6.26
CA GLU A 73 -9.48 -11.90 -6.24
C GLU A 73 -8.42 -12.77 -5.54
N ARG A 74 -7.13 -12.39 -5.64
CA ARG A 74 -6.02 -13.15 -5.04
C ARG A 74 -5.69 -12.73 -3.62
N PHE A 75 -5.70 -11.43 -3.32
CA PHE A 75 -5.17 -10.89 -2.08
C PHE A 75 -6.23 -10.23 -1.19
N GLY A 76 -7.32 -9.74 -1.77
CA GLY A 76 -8.41 -9.09 -1.07
C GLY A 76 -9.53 -10.05 -0.67
N GLU A 77 -10.17 -10.67 -1.65
CA GLU A 77 -11.32 -11.54 -1.42
C GLU A 77 -11.06 -12.68 -0.42
N PRO A 78 -9.90 -13.37 -0.42
CA PRO A 78 -9.64 -14.42 0.55
C PRO A 78 -9.64 -13.93 2.00
N GLN A 79 -9.40 -12.64 2.23
CA GLN A 79 -9.39 -12.04 3.57
C GLN A 79 -10.78 -11.68 4.08
N ARG A 80 -11.80 -11.56 3.20
CA ARG A 80 -13.15 -11.12 3.58
C ARG A 80 -13.81 -12.00 4.65
N GLY A 81 -13.59 -13.31 4.58
CA GLY A 81 -14.14 -14.24 5.58
C GLY A 81 -13.58 -14.05 6.99
N ALA A 82 -12.42 -13.40 7.11
CA ALA A 82 -11.77 -13.09 8.38
C ALA A 82 -12.06 -11.66 8.89
N TRP A 83 -12.83 -10.85 8.16
CA TRP A 83 -13.18 -9.52 8.61
C TRP A 83 -14.03 -9.58 9.88
N ARG A 84 -13.69 -8.76 10.85
CA ARG A 84 -14.39 -8.65 12.13
C ARG A 84 -15.06 -7.28 12.23
N GLY A 85 -16.11 -7.19 13.04
CA GLY A 85 -16.68 -5.90 13.43
C GLY A 85 -15.65 -4.97 14.07
N HIS A 86 -15.97 -3.68 14.13
CA HIS A 86 -15.14 -2.65 14.73
C HIS A 86 -15.85 -2.08 15.95
N ASP A 87 -15.16 -2.05 17.11
CA ASP A 87 -15.69 -1.56 18.39
C ASP A 87 -15.43 -0.06 18.59
N ASN A 88 -15.11 0.65 17.50
CA ASN A 88 -14.85 2.08 17.52
C ASN A 88 -16.05 2.85 18.09
N ARG A 89 -15.79 3.79 19.00
CA ARG A 89 -16.84 4.65 19.59
C ARG A 89 -17.51 5.49 18.50
N ARG A 90 -18.84 5.58 18.54
CA ARG A 90 -19.66 6.35 17.57
C ARG A 90 -20.14 7.68 18.13
N GLU A 91 -19.48 8.19 19.17
CA GLU A 91 -19.80 9.47 19.79
C GLU A 91 -19.46 10.63 18.84
N LEU A 92 -20.41 11.55 18.68
CA LEU A 92 -20.19 12.78 17.90
C LEU A 92 -19.24 13.72 18.65
N GLY A 93 -18.33 14.37 17.90
CA GLY A 93 -17.42 15.37 18.44
C GLY A 93 -16.20 14.81 19.17
N ARG A 94 -16.00 13.49 19.25
CA ARG A 94 -14.73 12.92 19.73
C ARG A 94 -13.61 13.12 18.73
N ARG A 95 -12.37 13.10 19.19
CA ARG A 95 -11.20 13.00 18.32
C ARG A 95 -11.26 11.70 17.52
N LEU A 96 -11.07 11.80 16.20
CA LEU A 96 -10.94 10.64 15.33
C LEU A 96 -9.49 10.19 15.28
N LYS A 97 -9.25 8.89 15.34
CA LYS A 97 -7.93 8.30 15.16
C LYS A 97 -7.67 8.03 13.69
N VAL A 98 -6.70 8.74 13.12
CA VAL A 98 -6.32 8.63 11.71
C VAL A 98 -4.92 8.00 11.62
N GLY A 99 -4.85 6.83 11.01
CA GLY A 99 -3.60 6.09 10.82
C GLY A 99 -3.10 6.22 9.37
N TYR A 100 -1.88 6.65 9.20
CA TYR A 100 -1.20 6.69 7.89
C TYR A 100 -0.20 5.54 7.78
N VAL A 101 -0.30 4.75 6.73
CA VAL A 101 0.63 3.65 6.45
C VAL A 101 1.50 4.02 5.25
N SER A 102 2.81 4.11 5.44
CA SER A 102 3.71 4.49 4.35
C SER A 102 5.14 3.96 4.54
N PRO A 103 5.81 3.56 3.44
CA PRO A 103 7.25 3.36 3.41
C PRO A 103 8.05 4.66 3.24
N ASP A 104 7.37 5.82 3.03
CA ASP A 104 7.93 7.05 2.49
C ASP A 104 7.92 8.22 3.48
N PHE A 105 7.87 7.96 4.79
CA PHE A 105 8.06 8.99 5.82
C PHE A 105 9.53 9.44 5.93
N ASN A 106 10.13 9.78 4.80
CA ASN A 106 11.53 10.19 4.62
C ASN A 106 11.66 11.23 3.49
N ALA A 107 12.87 11.50 3.01
CA ALA A 107 13.14 12.41 1.88
C ALA A 107 12.66 11.83 0.53
N HIS A 108 11.39 11.48 0.45
CA HIS A 108 10.69 10.99 -0.75
C HIS A 108 9.80 12.10 -1.34
N ALA A 109 9.44 12.01 -2.64
CA ALA A 109 8.62 13.01 -3.33
C ALA A 109 7.24 13.23 -2.66
N VAL A 110 6.65 12.19 -2.08
CA VAL A 110 5.39 12.21 -1.30
C VAL A 110 5.42 13.27 -0.19
N ARG A 111 6.58 13.59 0.38
CA ARG A 111 6.70 14.58 1.45
C ARG A 111 6.14 15.96 1.08
N ASN A 112 6.25 16.34 -0.19
CA ASN A 112 5.82 17.67 -0.64
C ASN A 112 4.30 17.90 -0.45
N PHE A 113 3.54 16.82 -0.35
CA PHE A 113 2.09 16.81 -0.17
C PHE A 113 1.71 16.32 1.24
N LEU A 114 2.30 15.23 1.70
CA LEU A 114 1.94 14.61 2.98
C LEU A 114 2.41 15.44 4.18
N GLU A 115 3.63 15.99 4.14
CA GLU A 115 4.19 16.76 5.27
C GLU A 115 3.34 17.99 5.62
N PRO A 116 2.89 18.83 4.64
CA PRO A 116 2.00 19.95 4.94
C PRO A 116 0.67 19.54 5.56
N VAL A 117 0.10 18.40 5.19
CA VAL A 117 -1.15 17.89 5.76
C VAL A 117 -0.94 17.46 7.19
N LEU A 118 0.07 16.63 7.47
CA LEU A 118 0.36 16.14 8.82
C LEU A 118 0.71 17.29 9.78
N ALA A 119 1.44 18.30 9.29
CA ALA A 119 1.80 19.47 10.08
C ALA A 119 0.62 20.37 10.44
N ARG A 120 -0.51 20.27 9.70
CA ARG A 120 -1.69 21.14 9.87
C ARG A 120 -2.92 20.43 10.40
N HIS A 121 -2.82 19.17 10.76
CA HIS A 121 -3.94 18.49 11.40
C HIS A 121 -4.39 19.23 12.66
N ASP A 122 -5.70 19.46 12.77
CA ASP A 122 -6.30 19.95 14.01
C ASP A 122 -6.22 18.86 15.09
N LYS A 123 -5.27 19.02 15.98
CA LYS A 123 -5.03 18.09 17.10
C LYS A 123 -6.18 18.00 18.10
N ALA A 124 -7.14 18.94 18.08
CA ALA A 124 -8.36 18.82 18.86
C ALA A 124 -9.37 17.88 18.21
N ALA A 125 -9.36 17.79 16.87
CA ALA A 125 -10.29 16.98 16.09
C ALA A 125 -9.75 15.58 15.77
N VAL A 126 -8.43 15.44 15.54
CA VAL A 126 -7.82 14.17 15.14
C VAL A 126 -6.60 13.79 15.98
N GLU A 127 -6.43 12.50 16.19
CA GLU A 127 -5.28 11.87 16.80
C GLU A 127 -4.55 11.07 15.70
N VAL A 128 -3.31 11.43 15.40
CA VAL A 128 -2.59 10.98 14.22
C VAL A 128 -1.59 9.88 14.56
N TYR A 129 -1.71 8.76 13.87
CA TYR A 129 -0.83 7.60 13.96
C TYR A 129 -0.03 7.46 12.66
N ALA A 130 1.29 7.30 12.73
CA ALA A 130 2.13 6.96 11.60
C ALA A 130 2.65 5.52 11.73
N TYR A 131 2.22 4.64 10.85
CA TYR A 131 2.72 3.27 10.71
C TYR A 131 3.83 3.28 9.66
N ALA A 132 5.07 3.37 10.13
CA ALA A 132 6.24 3.67 9.31
C ALA A 132 6.99 2.40 8.88
N GLU A 133 6.89 2.04 7.59
CA GLU A 133 7.58 0.90 6.97
C GLU A 133 8.98 1.30 6.44
N LEU A 134 9.74 2.05 7.22
CA LEU A 134 11.00 2.64 6.79
C LEU A 134 12.16 1.63 6.77
N ARG A 135 12.96 1.68 5.69
CA ARG A 135 14.26 1.01 5.62
C ARG A 135 15.37 1.84 6.30
N ARG A 136 15.28 3.14 6.22
CA ARG A 136 16.22 4.10 6.77
C ARG A 136 15.49 5.38 7.18
N GLU A 137 15.89 5.94 8.28
CA GLU A 137 15.41 7.23 8.77
C GLU A 137 16.37 8.37 8.36
N ASP A 138 15.84 9.57 8.24
CA ASP A 138 16.55 10.78 7.89
C ASP A 138 15.98 12.02 8.63
N GLU A 139 16.46 13.21 8.28
CA GLU A 139 16.00 14.47 8.88
C GLU A 139 14.51 14.75 8.61
N VAL A 140 13.99 14.29 7.47
CA VAL A 140 12.55 14.40 7.14
C VAL A 140 11.74 13.50 8.05
N THR A 141 12.23 12.29 8.32
CA THR A 141 11.62 11.37 9.30
C THR A 141 11.51 12.00 10.69
N ALA A 142 12.57 12.72 11.12
CA ALA A 142 12.56 13.41 12.41
C ALA A 142 11.47 14.49 12.49
N ARG A 143 11.21 15.21 11.38
CA ARG A 143 10.12 16.20 11.30
C ARG A 143 8.75 15.53 11.36
N TYR A 144 8.53 14.44 10.60
CA TYR A 144 7.28 13.69 10.63
C TYR A 144 6.92 13.21 12.04
N ARG A 145 7.91 12.74 12.81
CA ARG A 145 7.69 12.36 14.22
C ARG A 145 7.18 13.52 15.08
N GLY A 146 7.55 14.75 14.75
CA GLY A 146 7.07 15.95 15.45
C GLY A 146 5.62 16.33 15.11
N TYR A 147 5.08 15.84 14.00
CA TYR A 147 3.72 16.17 13.56
C TYR A 147 2.66 15.17 14.02
N VAL A 148 3.04 13.93 14.32
CA VAL A 148 2.10 12.87 14.68
C VAL A 148 2.03 12.66 16.19
N ASP A 149 0.92 12.12 16.68
CA ASP A 149 0.74 11.80 18.10
C ASP A 149 1.42 10.45 18.43
N HIS A 150 1.41 9.51 17.49
CA HIS A 150 1.97 8.17 17.64
C HIS A 150 2.81 7.79 16.43
N TRP A 151 4.04 7.35 16.71
CA TRP A 151 4.96 6.83 15.70
C TRP A 151 5.22 5.35 15.93
N ILE A 152 4.82 4.51 14.96
CA ILE A 152 4.88 3.06 15.06
C ILE A 152 5.79 2.52 13.93
N PRO A 153 7.02 2.10 14.22
CA PRO A 153 7.84 1.36 13.27
C PRO A 153 7.20 0.02 12.97
N THR A 154 7.00 -0.30 11.68
CA THR A 154 6.32 -1.53 11.25
C THR A 154 7.23 -2.52 10.56
N ARG A 155 8.45 -2.12 10.23
CA ARG A 155 9.40 -2.98 9.56
C ARG A 155 9.68 -4.25 10.34
N GLY A 156 9.52 -5.39 9.67
CA GLY A 156 9.65 -6.70 10.30
C GLY A 156 8.36 -7.24 10.92
N MET A 157 7.30 -6.44 11.01
CA MET A 157 5.98 -6.95 11.40
C MET A 157 5.35 -7.72 10.23
N THR A 158 4.73 -8.86 10.53
CA THR A 158 3.87 -9.54 9.56
C THR A 158 2.63 -8.71 9.26
N ASN A 159 1.94 -9.01 8.14
CA ASN A 159 0.70 -8.30 7.80
C ASN A 159 -0.39 -8.52 8.86
N ASP A 160 -0.46 -9.73 9.42
CA ASP A 160 -1.40 -10.06 10.51
C ASP A 160 -1.08 -9.27 11.78
N ALA A 161 0.19 -9.23 12.19
CA ALA A 161 0.61 -8.50 13.39
C ALA A 161 0.33 -7.00 13.26
N LEU A 162 0.56 -6.41 12.07
CA LEU A 162 0.27 -5.01 11.84
C LEU A 162 -1.24 -4.74 11.81
N ALA A 163 -2.04 -5.60 11.18
CA ALA A 163 -3.49 -5.46 11.17
C ALA A 163 -4.07 -5.53 12.60
N GLU A 164 -3.60 -6.47 13.43
CA GLU A 164 -4.02 -6.55 14.84
C GLU A 164 -3.57 -5.33 15.65
N ARG A 165 -2.38 -4.81 15.38
CA ARG A 165 -1.90 -3.58 16.02
C ARG A 165 -2.78 -2.38 15.67
N ILE A 166 -3.15 -2.19 14.41
CA ILE A 166 -4.04 -1.12 13.95
C ILE A 166 -5.42 -1.24 14.63
N ARG A 167 -5.94 -2.46 14.75
CA ARG A 167 -7.18 -2.73 15.49
C ARG A 167 -7.07 -2.36 16.96
N ALA A 168 -6.01 -2.79 17.62
CA ALA A 168 -5.78 -2.52 19.04
C ALA A 168 -5.62 -1.01 19.32
N ASP A 169 -5.02 -0.27 18.39
CA ASP A 169 -4.93 1.19 18.47
C ASP A 169 -6.30 1.87 18.26
N GLY A 170 -7.31 1.14 17.75
CA GLY A 170 -8.66 1.65 17.53
C GLY A 170 -8.74 2.71 16.44
N ILE A 171 -7.99 2.53 15.36
CA ILE A 171 -7.97 3.46 14.22
C ILE A 171 -9.36 3.54 13.58
N ASP A 172 -9.85 4.77 13.37
CA ASP A 172 -11.13 5.04 12.73
C ASP A 172 -10.99 5.12 11.20
N ILE A 173 -9.96 5.80 10.75
CA ILE A 173 -9.66 5.99 9.33
C ILE A 173 -8.22 5.58 9.08
N LEU A 174 -8.02 4.58 8.24
CA LEU A 174 -6.70 4.11 7.83
C LEU A 174 -6.41 4.58 6.41
N VAL A 175 -5.29 5.29 6.24
CA VAL A 175 -4.88 5.89 4.97
C VAL A 175 -3.65 5.16 4.42
N ASP A 176 -3.80 4.56 3.25
CA ASP A 176 -2.70 4.07 2.44
C ASP A 176 -2.06 5.25 1.69
N VAL A 177 -0.74 5.38 1.77
CA VAL A 177 0.03 6.44 1.11
C VAL A 177 1.08 5.86 0.16
N ALA A 178 0.89 4.61 -0.28
CA ALA A 178 1.84 3.91 -1.14
C ALA A 178 1.19 3.30 -2.39
N GLY A 179 -0.06 2.80 -2.29
CA GLY A 179 -0.66 2.01 -3.36
C GLY A 179 0.22 0.83 -3.74
N HIS A 180 0.46 0.62 -5.03
CA HIS A 180 1.31 -0.46 -5.53
C HIS A 180 2.80 -0.12 -5.65
N THR A 181 3.27 0.97 -5.03
CA THR A 181 4.70 1.29 -5.01
C THR A 181 5.48 0.37 -4.05
N ALA A 182 6.81 0.40 -4.15
CA ALA A 182 7.68 -0.47 -3.37
C ALA A 182 7.51 -0.25 -1.85
N GLY A 183 7.42 -1.34 -1.11
CA GLY A 183 7.26 -1.29 0.35
C GLY A 183 5.83 -1.04 0.81
N ASN A 184 4.84 -1.11 -0.08
CA ASN A 184 3.43 -1.01 0.29
C ASN A 184 3.00 -2.11 1.28
N ARG A 185 1.88 -1.86 1.95
CA ARG A 185 1.28 -2.78 2.91
C ARG A 185 -0.20 -3.04 2.58
N LEU A 186 -0.55 -3.12 1.29
CA LEU A 186 -1.92 -3.32 0.82
C LEU A 186 -2.57 -4.59 1.40
N GLU A 187 -1.80 -5.65 1.63
CA GLU A 187 -2.30 -6.86 2.27
C GLU A 187 -2.77 -6.63 3.72
N VAL A 188 -2.28 -5.58 4.40
CA VAL A 188 -2.80 -5.15 5.71
C VAL A 188 -4.20 -4.56 5.53
N PHE A 189 -4.39 -3.72 4.51
CA PHE A 189 -5.71 -3.14 4.18
C PHE A 189 -6.71 -4.21 3.79
N ALA A 190 -6.28 -5.26 3.06
CA ALA A 190 -7.12 -6.41 2.70
C ALA A 190 -7.76 -7.09 3.93
N ARG A 191 -7.13 -7.00 5.12
CA ARG A 191 -7.64 -7.54 6.41
C ARG A 191 -8.66 -6.64 7.09
N LYS A 192 -8.96 -5.48 6.50
CA LYS A 192 -9.93 -4.51 7.02
C LYS A 192 -9.73 -4.18 8.51
N PRO A 193 -8.55 -3.68 8.91
CA PRO A 193 -8.25 -3.45 10.33
C PRO A 193 -8.91 -2.19 10.90
N ALA A 194 -9.43 -1.30 10.06
CA ALA A 194 -10.15 -0.10 10.45
C ALA A 194 -11.53 -0.02 9.77
N PRO A 195 -12.53 0.65 10.35
CA PRO A 195 -13.87 0.78 9.76
C PRO A 195 -13.85 1.51 8.43
N VAL A 196 -12.99 2.51 8.27
CA VAL A 196 -12.81 3.26 7.01
C VAL A 196 -11.38 3.12 6.53
N SER A 197 -11.21 2.75 5.25
CA SER A 197 -9.92 2.67 4.59
C SER A 197 -9.91 3.57 3.35
N VAL A 198 -8.83 4.34 3.21
CA VAL A 198 -8.66 5.33 2.14
C VAL A 198 -7.30 5.09 1.50
N THR A 199 -7.21 5.17 0.17
CA THR A 199 -5.91 5.32 -0.50
C THR A 199 -5.75 6.75 -1.00
N TRP A 200 -4.55 7.31 -0.84
CA TRP A 200 -4.24 8.68 -1.21
C TRP A 200 -2.77 8.85 -1.54
N LEU A 201 -2.49 9.59 -2.61
CA LEU A 201 -1.22 10.22 -2.94
C LEU A 201 -0.12 9.30 -3.46
N GLY A 202 0.32 8.27 -2.79
CA GLY A 202 1.52 7.49 -3.15
C GLY A 202 1.47 6.78 -4.50
N TYR A 203 0.27 6.64 -5.06
CA TYR A 203 0.01 5.96 -6.32
C TYR A 203 -1.16 6.61 -7.05
N SER A 204 -0.99 6.88 -8.33
CA SER A 204 -1.94 7.69 -9.12
C SER A 204 -3.17 6.91 -9.62
N TYR A 205 -3.26 5.61 -9.30
CA TYR A 205 -4.31 4.72 -9.79
C TYR A 205 -4.99 4.00 -8.65
N THR A 206 -6.07 3.28 -8.95
CA THR A 206 -6.74 2.42 -7.98
C THR A 206 -5.79 1.37 -7.40
N THR A 207 -6.04 0.92 -6.18
CA THR A 207 -5.37 -0.25 -5.61
C THR A 207 -5.99 -1.56 -6.07
N GLY A 208 -7.22 -1.52 -6.61
CA GLY A 208 -8.02 -2.68 -6.94
C GLY A 208 -8.65 -3.37 -5.73
N LEU A 209 -8.18 -3.12 -4.51
CA LEU A 209 -8.69 -3.78 -3.31
C LEU A 209 -10.09 -3.29 -2.93
N SER A 210 -11.04 -4.20 -2.87
CA SER A 210 -12.40 -3.97 -2.40
C SER A 210 -12.48 -3.66 -0.88
N ALA A 211 -11.41 -3.89 -0.14
CA ALA A 211 -11.27 -3.52 1.26
C ALA A 211 -11.03 -2.03 1.48
N ILE A 212 -10.58 -1.30 0.45
CA ILE A 212 -10.38 0.15 0.48
C ILE A 212 -11.66 0.84 0.02
N ASP A 213 -12.25 1.65 0.89
CA ASP A 213 -13.58 2.23 0.68
C ASP A 213 -13.53 3.46 -0.23
N TYR A 214 -12.43 4.25 -0.17
CA TYR A 214 -12.32 5.52 -0.87
C TYR A 214 -10.95 5.70 -1.53
N PHE A 215 -10.98 6.31 -2.70
CA PHE A 215 -9.80 6.88 -3.36
C PHE A 215 -9.90 8.41 -3.25
N LEU A 216 -8.93 9.03 -2.59
CA LEU A 216 -8.88 10.48 -2.45
C LEU A 216 -8.05 11.09 -3.58
N THR A 217 -8.65 11.99 -4.33
CA THR A 217 -8.03 12.72 -5.44
C THR A 217 -8.48 14.18 -5.43
N ASP A 218 -7.79 15.04 -6.15
CA ASP A 218 -8.17 16.40 -6.48
C ASP A 218 -9.03 16.43 -7.77
N GLU A 219 -9.59 17.60 -8.07
CA GLU A 219 -10.37 17.86 -9.28
C GLU A 219 -9.46 18.01 -10.52
#